data_2304f8a674fdcc7f7b2e781938ec6918
#
_entry.id   2304f8a674fdcc7f7b2e781938ec6918
#
_cell.length_a   1.000
_cell.length_b   1.000
_cell.length_c   1.000
_cell.angle_alpha   90.00
_cell.angle_beta   90.00
_cell.angle_gamma   90.00
#
_symmetry.space_group_name_H-M   'P 1'
#
loop_
_entity.id
_entity.type
_entity.pdbx_description
1 polymer ?
#
loop_
_entity_poly.entity_id
_entity_poly.type
_entity_poly.pdbx_seq_one_letter_code
_entity_poly.pdbx_strand_id
1 'polypeptide(L)'
;MKYTPEKFELKNGRISIIREIEVKDAAETVEYLKTVMGESDFLYSYPEEITLTVDKEEKMIKGFNESEDILMLVAEMDGKLIANGQISRSKKRKMRHRGNVEVTVLKEFWNLGLGKKMLLCLEDHAKVWGLSQLELDYFSGNERGQILYEKIGFVKVGEIPNAFVLKDGTRYNNITMVKSI
;
A
#
# COMPACT_ATOMS: atom_id res chain seq x y z
N MET A 1 13.55 -13.13 3.69
CA MET A 1 14.08 -13.18 2.30
C MET A 1 13.89 -11.79 1.73
N LYS A 2 14.96 -11.18 1.19
CA LYS A 2 14.88 -9.83 0.60
C LYS A 2 14.15 -9.88 -0.76
N TYR A 3 13.37 -8.83 -1.06
CA TYR A 3 12.72 -8.68 -2.36
C TYR A 3 13.75 -8.33 -3.44
N THR A 4 13.68 -8.99 -4.59
CA THR A 4 14.58 -8.70 -5.71
C THR A 4 14.02 -7.53 -6.52
N PRO A 5 14.75 -6.43 -6.68
CA PRO A 5 14.27 -5.29 -7.47
C PRO A 5 13.91 -5.69 -8.91
N GLU A 6 12.81 -5.14 -9.41
CA GLU A 6 12.36 -5.38 -10.77
C GLU A 6 11.97 -4.08 -11.49
N LYS A 7 12.22 -4.05 -12.79
CA LYS A 7 11.75 -2.96 -13.66
C LYS A 7 10.30 -3.19 -14.05
N PHE A 8 9.52 -2.12 -14.04
CA PHE A 8 8.15 -2.13 -14.51
C PHE A 8 7.90 -0.97 -15.47
N GLU A 9 7.50 -1.30 -16.69
CA GLU A 9 7.08 -0.32 -17.69
C GLU A 9 5.62 0.05 -17.48
N LEU A 10 5.37 1.32 -17.20
CA LEU A 10 4.02 1.87 -17.08
C LEU A 10 3.37 1.93 -18.48
N LYS A 11 2.05 1.96 -18.54
CA LYS A 11 1.30 2.00 -19.82
C LYS A 11 1.66 3.19 -20.74
N ASN A 12 2.28 4.24 -20.23
CA ASN A 12 2.77 5.39 -20.98
C ASN A 12 4.24 5.25 -21.45
N GLY A 13 4.85 4.07 -21.29
CA GLY A 13 6.22 3.77 -21.70
C GLY A 13 7.31 4.20 -20.69
N ARG A 14 6.96 4.92 -19.61
CA ARG A 14 7.93 5.29 -18.56
C ARG A 14 8.29 4.04 -17.75
N ILE A 15 9.53 3.96 -17.29
CA ILE A 15 10.02 2.80 -16.51
C ILE A 15 10.20 3.20 -15.07
N SER A 16 9.61 2.42 -14.14
CA SER A 16 9.85 2.49 -12.70
C SER A 16 10.64 1.26 -12.22
N ILE A 17 11.28 1.40 -11.06
CA ILE A 17 11.91 0.28 -10.34
C ILE A 17 11.08 0.01 -9.10
N ILE A 18 10.58 -1.22 -8.98
CA ILE A 18 9.92 -1.69 -7.76
C ILE A 18 10.96 -2.41 -6.92
N ARG A 19 11.13 -1.98 -5.68
CA ARG A 19 12.12 -2.51 -4.75
C ARG A 19 11.66 -2.40 -3.30
N GLU A 20 12.35 -3.10 -2.42
CA GLU A 20 12.19 -2.92 -0.99
C GLU A 20 12.62 -1.49 -0.59
N ILE A 21 11.91 -0.89 0.36
CA ILE A 21 12.27 0.42 0.91
C ILE A 21 13.60 0.34 1.66
N GLU A 22 14.44 1.36 1.56
CA GLU A 22 15.72 1.47 2.24
C GLU A 22 15.74 2.68 3.18
N VAL A 23 16.56 2.65 4.22
CA VAL A 23 16.66 3.76 5.20
C VAL A 23 16.99 5.11 4.53
N LYS A 24 17.75 5.11 3.43
CA LYS A 24 18.05 6.31 2.65
C LYS A 24 16.82 6.98 2.04
N ASP A 25 15.70 6.25 1.90
CA ASP A 25 14.46 6.76 1.31
C ASP A 25 13.62 7.57 2.31
N ALA A 26 14.02 7.64 3.58
CA ALA A 26 13.21 8.24 4.64
C ALA A 26 12.77 9.67 4.35
N ALA A 27 13.67 10.52 3.86
CA ALA A 27 13.35 11.89 3.51
C ALA A 27 12.32 11.97 2.37
N GLU A 28 12.52 11.18 1.31
CA GLU A 28 11.60 11.12 0.17
C GLU A 28 10.26 10.50 0.58
N THR A 29 10.25 9.50 1.49
CA THR A 29 9.02 8.90 2.01
C THR A 29 8.16 9.91 2.76
N VAL A 30 8.75 10.77 3.58
CA VAL A 30 8.03 11.83 4.30
C VAL A 30 7.35 12.79 3.31
N GLU A 31 8.05 13.22 2.26
CA GLU A 31 7.48 14.09 1.23
C GLU A 31 6.42 13.37 0.38
N TYR A 32 6.67 12.12 0.02
CA TYR A 32 5.70 11.26 -0.66
C TYR A 32 4.40 11.13 0.14
N LEU A 33 4.48 10.84 1.45
CA LEU A 33 3.30 10.68 2.30
C LEU A 33 2.48 11.97 2.39
N LYS A 34 3.11 13.13 2.56
CA LYS A 34 2.42 14.43 2.55
C LYS A 34 1.69 14.68 1.23
N THR A 35 2.35 14.35 0.13
CA THR A 35 1.79 14.55 -1.22
C THR A 35 0.60 13.62 -1.44
N VAL A 36 0.77 12.31 -1.24
CA VAL A 36 -0.28 11.32 -1.55
C VAL A 36 -1.51 11.49 -0.67
N MET A 37 -1.33 11.90 0.62
CA MET A 37 -2.45 12.21 1.52
C MET A 37 -3.26 13.43 1.07
N GLY A 38 -2.64 14.37 0.36
CA GLY A 38 -3.32 15.53 -0.22
C GLY A 38 -4.03 15.27 -1.54
N GLU A 39 -3.78 14.14 -2.19
CA GLU A 39 -4.29 13.83 -3.52
C GLU A 39 -5.61 13.04 -3.51
N SER A 40 -6.04 12.54 -2.35
CA SER A 40 -7.22 11.68 -2.24
C SER A 40 -7.86 11.72 -0.85
N ASP A 41 -9.18 11.84 -0.80
CA ASP A 41 -9.98 11.73 0.42
C ASP A 41 -10.13 10.27 0.93
N PHE A 42 -9.55 9.30 0.23
CA PHE A 42 -9.67 7.86 0.54
C PHE A 42 -8.46 7.29 1.25
N LEU A 43 -7.71 8.15 1.95
CA LEU A 43 -6.61 7.76 2.83
C LEU A 43 -6.93 8.15 4.28
N TYR A 44 -6.31 7.45 5.23
CA TYR A 44 -6.68 7.54 6.65
C TYR A 44 -6.31 8.86 7.33
N SER A 45 -5.38 9.63 6.76
CA SER A 45 -4.87 10.87 7.36
C SER A 45 -4.97 12.04 6.39
N TYR A 46 -5.12 13.23 6.93
CA TYR A 46 -4.92 14.47 6.19
C TYR A 46 -3.41 14.83 6.13
N PRO A 47 -2.97 15.61 5.13
CA PRO A 47 -1.56 16.00 5.01
C PRO A 47 -1.01 16.67 6.27
N GLU A 48 -1.79 17.51 6.95
CA GLU A 48 -1.39 18.21 8.17
C GLU A 48 -1.24 17.29 9.40
N GLU A 49 -1.77 16.08 9.35
CA GLU A 49 -1.60 15.08 10.40
C GLU A 49 -0.28 14.31 10.26
N ILE A 50 0.40 14.47 9.12
CA ILE A 50 1.71 13.85 8.89
C ILE A 50 2.78 14.66 9.62
N THR A 51 2.95 14.36 10.91
CA THR A 51 3.98 14.95 11.78
C THR A 51 5.26 14.10 11.82
N LEU A 52 5.41 13.20 10.86
CA LEU A 52 6.55 12.30 10.76
C LEU A 52 7.81 13.06 10.39
N THR A 53 8.87 12.91 11.18
CA THR A 53 10.20 13.44 10.88
C THR A 53 11.04 12.40 10.17
N VAL A 54 12.07 12.83 9.44
CA VAL A 54 13.00 11.93 8.75
C VAL A 54 13.61 10.91 9.72
N ASP A 55 14.07 11.36 10.90
CA ASP A 55 14.66 10.46 11.92
C ASP A 55 13.69 9.39 12.44
N LYS A 56 12.39 9.71 12.52
CA LYS A 56 11.37 8.72 12.90
C LYS A 56 11.13 7.74 11.77
N GLU A 57 11.08 8.24 10.53
CA GLU A 57 10.88 7.39 9.35
C GLU A 57 12.06 6.45 9.15
N GLU A 58 13.31 6.90 9.31
CA GLU A 58 14.50 6.04 9.28
C GLU A 58 14.38 4.86 10.25
N LYS A 59 13.94 5.15 11.49
CA LYS A 59 13.74 4.10 12.51
C LYS A 59 12.63 3.14 12.14
N MET A 60 11.52 3.63 11.55
CA MET A 60 10.42 2.79 11.09
C MET A 60 10.87 1.90 9.94
N ILE A 61 11.53 2.45 8.92
CA ILE A 61 12.05 1.70 7.77
C ILE A 61 13.04 0.62 8.25
N LYS A 62 13.94 0.98 9.16
CA LYS A 62 14.85 0.00 9.75
C LYS A 62 14.10 -1.14 10.43
N GLY A 63 13.06 -0.82 11.21
CA GLY A 63 12.21 -1.82 11.85
C GLY A 63 11.48 -2.72 10.84
N PHE A 64 11.01 -2.17 9.72
CA PHE A 64 10.41 -2.96 8.63
C PHE A 64 11.44 -3.91 8.00
N ASN A 65 12.64 -3.42 7.67
CA ASN A 65 13.69 -4.21 7.04
C ASN A 65 14.26 -5.31 7.95
N GLU A 66 14.16 -5.17 9.26
CA GLU A 66 14.53 -6.18 10.26
C GLU A 66 13.38 -7.16 10.56
N SER A 67 12.15 -6.87 10.12
CA SER A 67 10.97 -7.69 10.38
C SER A 67 10.88 -8.87 9.42
N GLU A 68 10.51 -10.03 9.95
CA GLU A 68 10.11 -11.18 9.13
C GLU A 68 8.62 -11.19 8.75
N ASP A 69 7.85 -10.25 9.31
CA ASP A 69 6.38 -10.21 9.22
C ASP A 69 5.87 -8.97 8.48
N ILE A 70 6.75 -8.12 7.98
CA ILE A 70 6.40 -6.91 7.20
C ILE A 70 7.34 -6.86 5.97
N LEU A 71 6.77 -6.62 4.80
CA LEU A 71 7.49 -6.18 3.61
C LEU A 71 6.90 -4.88 3.14
N MET A 72 7.74 -3.87 2.96
CA MET A 72 7.38 -2.60 2.37
C MET A 72 8.13 -2.40 1.04
N LEU A 73 7.36 -2.24 -0.03
CA LEU A 73 7.86 -1.98 -1.37
C LEU A 73 7.60 -0.53 -1.75
N VAL A 74 8.52 0.02 -2.52
CA VAL A 74 8.37 1.33 -3.17
C VAL A 74 8.55 1.17 -4.67
N ALA A 75 7.85 2.00 -5.44
CA ALA A 75 8.17 2.20 -6.85
C ALA A 75 8.90 3.54 -6.97
N GLU A 76 10.09 3.49 -7.53
CA GLU A 76 10.96 4.64 -7.77
C GLU A 76 11.04 4.94 -9.26
N MET A 77 11.04 6.22 -9.61
CA MET A 77 11.28 6.70 -10.95
C MET A 77 12.02 8.05 -10.88
N ASP A 78 13.15 8.14 -11.58
CA ASP A 78 14.00 9.36 -11.63
C ASP A 78 14.37 9.88 -10.23
N GLY A 79 14.66 8.97 -9.29
CA GLY A 79 15.04 9.27 -7.91
C GLY A 79 13.89 9.71 -6.98
N LYS A 80 12.63 9.61 -7.45
CA LYS A 80 11.43 9.94 -6.65
C LYS A 80 10.58 8.71 -6.40
N LEU A 81 9.99 8.64 -5.22
CA LEU A 81 8.99 7.63 -4.90
C LEU A 81 7.64 8.00 -5.51
N ILE A 82 7.06 7.09 -6.29
CA ILE A 82 5.79 7.30 -7.01
C ILE A 82 4.67 6.37 -6.53
N ALA A 83 5.02 5.33 -5.80
CA ALA A 83 4.08 4.42 -5.14
C ALA A 83 4.74 3.76 -3.93
N ASN A 84 3.89 3.35 -3.00
CA ASN A 84 4.24 2.59 -1.82
C ASN A 84 3.26 1.42 -1.68
N GLY A 85 3.74 0.27 -1.25
CA GLY A 85 2.90 -0.89 -0.95
C GLY A 85 3.47 -1.68 0.20
N GLN A 86 2.61 -2.15 1.08
CA GLN A 86 2.99 -2.94 2.24
C GLN A 86 2.18 -4.22 2.31
N ILE A 87 2.82 -5.28 2.77
CA ILE A 87 2.14 -6.46 3.29
C ILE A 87 2.64 -6.73 4.70
N SER A 88 1.71 -7.03 5.61
CA SER A 88 2.02 -7.43 6.97
C SER A 88 1.24 -8.70 7.34
N ARG A 89 1.85 -9.56 8.19
CA ARG A 89 1.18 -10.75 8.73
C ARG A 89 1.24 -10.78 10.25
N SER A 90 0.27 -11.43 10.86
CA SER A 90 0.22 -11.56 12.32
C SER A 90 1.27 -12.53 12.85
N LYS A 91 1.91 -12.18 13.97
CA LYS A 91 2.77 -13.10 14.75
C LYS A 91 1.98 -14.20 15.47
N LYS A 92 0.66 -14.02 15.64
CA LYS A 92 -0.20 -14.99 16.33
C LYS A 92 -0.48 -16.20 15.44
N ARG A 93 -0.15 -17.41 15.91
CA ARG A 93 -0.23 -18.67 15.15
C ARG A 93 -1.58 -18.89 14.45
N LYS A 94 -2.70 -18.61 15.11
CA LYS A 94 -4.06 -18.78 14.54
C LYS A 94 -4.39 -17.80 13.40
N MET A 95 -3.61 -16.73 13.24
CA MET A 95 -3.83 -15.68 12.24
C MET A 95 -2.68 -15.59 11.22
N ARG A 96 -1.64 -16.42 11.38
CA ARG A 96 -0.40 -16.29 10.60
C ARG A 96 -0.55 -16.65 9.11
N HIS A 97 -1.65 -17.26 8.73
CA HIS A 97 -2.00 -17.60 7.36
C HIS A 97 -2.60 -16.41 6.57
N ARG A 98 -2.81 -15.28 7.22
CA ARG A 98 -3.45 -14.08 6.65
C ARG A 98 -2.45 -12.94 6.54
N GLY A 99 -2.52 -12.17 5.45
CA GLY A 99 -1.75 -10.95 5.23
C GLY A 99 -2.65 -9.77 4.95
N ASN A 100 -2.38 -8.63 5.59
CA ASN A 100 -3.01 -7.36 5.25
C ASN A 100 -2.15 -6.63 4.21
N VAL A 101 -2.76 -6.14 3.13
CA VAL A 101 -2.07 -5.42 2.06
C VAL A 101 -2.62 -4.00 1.90
N GLU A 102 -1.71 -3.08 1.68
CA GLU A 102 -1.99 -1.67 1.45
C GLU A 102 -1.18 -1.19 0.24
N VAL A 103 -1.75 -0.32 -0.58
CA VAL A 103 -1.04 0.31 -1.70
C VAL A 103 -1.52 1.75 -1.88
N THR A 104 -0.58 2.66 -2.03
CA THR A 104 -0.82 4.04 -2.45
C THR A 104 0.00 4.36 -3.69
N VAL A 105 -0.53 5.23 -4.55
CA VAL A 105 0.10 5.66 -5.81
C VAL A 105 -0.18 7.14 -5.99
N LEU A 106 0.83 7.94 -6.30
CA LEU A 106 0.65 9.36 -6.63
C LEU A 106 -0.32 9.53 -7.81
N LYS A 107 -1.14 10.57 -7.77
CA LYS A 107 -2.23 10.83 -8.72
C LYS A 107 -1.77 10.89 -10.18
N GLU A 108 -0.59 11.44 -10.44
CA GLU A 108 0.02 11.49 -11.77
C GLU A 108 0.20 10.09 -12.39
N PHE A 109 0.37 9.05 -11.56
CA PHE A 109 0.64 7.68 -12.01
C PHE A 109 -0.58 6.76 -11.94
N TRP A 110 -1.77 7.33 -11.72
CA TRP A 110 -3.00 6.55 -11.72
C TRP A 110 -3.34 6.02 -13.12
N ASN A 111 -4.01 4.87 -13.18
CA ASN A 111 -4.43 4.19 -14.42
C ASN A 111 -3.28 3.70 -15.31
N LEU A 112 -2.03 3.84 -14.89
CA LEU A 112 -0.84 3.38 -15.63
C LEU A 112 -0.44 1.93 -15.29
N GLY A 113 -1.23 1.22 -14.51
CA GLY A 113 -1.01 -0.19 -14.16
C GLY A 113 -0.18 -0.40 -12.89
N LEU A 114 0.41 0.66 -12.31
CA LEU A 114 1.35 0.58 -11.19
C LEU A 114 0.71 -0.03 -9.93
N GLY A 115 -0.47 0.44 -9.52
CA GLY A 115 -1.15 -0.11 -8.33
C GLY A 115 -1.45 -1.61 -8.45
N LYS A 116 -1.87 -2.07 -9.66
CA LYS A 116 -2.04 -3.49 -9.92
C LYS A 116 -0.72 -4.25 -9.77
N LYS A 117 0.36 -3.73 -10.37
CA LYS A 117 1.69 -4.37 -10.30
C LYS A 117 2.17 -4.47 -8.86
N MET A 118 2.06 -3.39 -8.07
CA MET A 118 2.44 -3.40 -6.65
C MET A 118 1.69 -4.48 -5.86
N LEU A 119 0.36 -4.58 -6.03
CA LEU A 119 -0.43 -5.61 -5.34
C LEU A 119 -0.03 -7.04 -5.76
N LEU A 120 0.29 -7.27 -7.03
CA LEU A 120 0.78 -8.58 -7.49
C LEU A 120 2.14 -8.92 -6.89
N CYS A 121 3.05 -7.95 -6.76
CA CYS A 121 4.35 -8.16 -6.10
C CYS A 121 4.18 -8.56 -4.62
N LEU A 122 3.25 -7.90 -3.91
CA LEU A 122 2.92 -8.23 -2.52
C LEU A 122 2.27 -9.62 -2.42
N GLU A 123 1.39 -9.98 -3.35
CA GLU A 123 0.78 -11.32 -3.42
C GLU A 123 1.82 -12.41 -3.65
N ASP A 124 2.75 -12.21 -4.57
CA ASP A 124 3.82 -13.18 -4.84
C ASP A 124 4.70 -13.37 -3.59
N HIS A 125 4.99 -12.31 -2.86
CA HIS A 125 5.70 -12.41 -1.59
C HIS A 125 4.86 -13.11 -0.50
N ALA A 126 3.56 -12.88 -0.46
CA ALA A 126 2.65 -13.60 0.44
C ALA A 126 2.69 -15.11 0.23
N LYS A 127 2.75 -15.57 -1.03
CA LYS A 127 2.91 -16.98 -1.36
C LYS A 127 4.25 -17.54 -0.86
N VAL A 128 5.34 -16.77 -0.98
CA VAL A 128 6.64 -17.15 -0.40
C VAL A 128 6.58 -17.27 1.12
N TRP A 129 5.78 -16.45 1.79
CA TRP A 129 5.53 -16.57 3.24
C TRP A 129 4.59 -17.72 3.63
N GLY A 130 4.00 -18.41 2.66
CA GLY A 130 3.02 -19.48 2.88
C GLY A 130 1.68 -18.97 3.38
N LEU A 131 1.31 -17.73 3.03
CA LEU A 131 -0.02 -17.20 3.34
C LEU A 131 -1.04 -17.85 2.39
N SER A 132 -2.28 -18.00 2.86
CA SER A 132 -3.39 -18.53 2.08
C SER A 132 -4.51 -17.51 1.85
N GLN A 133 -4.38 -16.31 2.46
CA GLN A 133 -5.39 -15.26 2.37
C GLN A 133 -4.74 -13.88 2.44
N LEU A 134 -5.17 -12.98 1.57
CA LEU A 134 -4.91 -11.54 1.65
C LEU A 134 -6.16 -10.79 2.03
N GLU A 135 -6.00 -9.70 2.75
CA GLU A 135 -7.06 -8.82 3.23
C GLU A 135 -6.68 -7.38 2.95
N LEU A 136 -7.68 -6.56 2.72
CA LEU A 136 -7.55 -5.11 2.64
C LEU A 136 -8.85 -4.43 3.07
N ASP A 137 -8.71 -3.18 3.47
CA ASP A 137 -9.83 -2.28 3.75
C ASP A 137 -9.75 -1.05 2.85
N TYR A 138 -10.92 -0.49 2.49
CA TYR A 138 -10.98 0.74 1.71
C TYR A 138 -12.28 1.53 1.98
N PHE A 139 -12.27 2.82 1.64
CA PHE A 139 -13.42 3.72 1.74
C PHE A 139 -14.44 3.45 0.64
N SER A 140 -15.71 3.32 0.96
CA SER A 140 -16.80 2.97 0.04
C SER A 140 -16.94 3.89 -1.19
N GLY A 141 -16.42 5.12 -1.14
CA GLY A 141 -16.39 6.05 -2.28
C GLY A 141 -15.20 5.86 -3.24
N ASN A 142 -14.26 4.97 -2.91
CA ASN A 142 -13.08 4.73 -3.74
C ASN A 142 -13.38 3.71 -4.86
N GLU A 143 -14.18 4.12 -5.84
CA GLU A 143 -14.58 3.26 -6.97
C GLU A 143 -13.38 2.72 -7.75
N ARG A 144 -12.34 3.54 -7.94
CA ARG A 144 -11.11 3.11 -8.64
C ARG A 144 -10.38 2.02 -7.88
N GLY A 145 -10.28 2.14 -6.56
CA GLY A 145 -9.71 1.10 -5.69
C GLY A 145 -10.54 -0.17 -5.78
N GLN A 146 -11.86 -0.08 -5.66
CA GLN A 146 -12.78 -1.20 -5.78
C GLN A 146 -12.57 -1.97 -7.09
N ILE A 147 -12.62 -1.29 -8.23
CA ILE A 147 -12.42 -1.91 -9.56
C ILE A 147 -11.06 -2.61 -9.64
N LEU A 148 -10.01 -2.02 -9.08
CA LEU A 148 -8.68 -2.62 -9.04
C LEU A 148 -8.68 -3.91 -8.23
N TYR A 149 -9.24 -3.88 -7.02
CA TYR A 149 -9.25 -5.03 -6.10
C TYR A 149 -10.08 -6.18 -6.65
N GLU A 150 -11.29 -5.90 -7.16
CA GLU A 150 -12.14 -6.90 -7.81
C GLU A 150 -11.46 -7.55 -9.02
N LYS A 151 -10.80 -6.74 -9.86
CA LYS A 151 -10.08 -7.22 -11.06
C LYS A 151 -8.92 -8.16 -10.75
N ILE A 152 -8.32 -8.06 -9.56
CA ILE A 152 -7.24 -8.96 -9.14
C ILE A 152 -7.73 -10.09 -8.23
N GLY A 153 -9.05 -10.19 -8.03
CA GLY A 153 -9.69 -11.33 -7.39
C GLY A 153 -10.04 -11.17 -5.92
N PHE A 154 -10.02 -9.95 -5.37
CA PHE A 154 -10.58 -9.69 -4.05
C PHE A 154 -12.11 -9.68 -4.10
N VAL A 155 -12.75 -10.17 -3.04
CA VAL A 155 -14.20 -10.18 -2.86
C VAL A 155 -14.56 -9.46 -1.56
N LYS A 156 -15.64 -8.68 -1.57
CA LYS A 156 -16.16 -7.99 -0.38
C LYS A 156 -16.72 -9.03 0.60
N VAL A 157 -16.31 -8.92 1.87
CA VAL A 157 -16.75 -9.80 2.96
C VAL A 157 -17.36 -9.05 4.14
N GLY A 158 -17.15 -7.74 4.23
CA GLY A 158 -17.68 -6.95 5.34
C GLY A 158 -17.79 -5.47 5.01
N GLU A 159 -18.55 -4.77 5.85
CA GLU A 159 -18.74 -3.33 5.79
C GLU A 159 -19.04 -2.76 7.16
N ILE A 160 -18.38 -1.67 7.53
CA ILE A 160 -18.66 -0.90 8.74
C ILE A 160 -19.28 0.43 8.29
N PRO A 161 -20.56 0.69 8.59
CA PRO A 161 -21.21 1.93 8.19
C PRO A 161 -20.59 3.15 8.88
N ASN A 162 -20.49 4.28 8.15
CA ASN A 162 -20.03 5.58 8.67
C ASN A 162 -18.67 5.49 9.39
N ALA A 163 -17.78 4.64 8.92
CA ALA A 163 -16.46 4.44 9.54
C ALA A 163 -15.54 5.67 9.40
N PHE A 164 -15.77 6.48 8.36
CA PHE A 164 -14.97 7.67 8.07
C PHE A 164 -15.89 8.88 7.93
N VAL A 165 -15.44 10.02 8.50
CA VAL A 165 -16.15 11.31 8.39
C VAL A 165 -15.13 12.34 7.92
N LEU A 166 -15.35 12.92 6.75
CA LEU A 166 -14.51 13.98 6.21
C LEU A 166 -14.79 15.33 6.90
N LYS A 167 -13.91 16.32 6.70
CA LYS A 167 -14.03 17.67 7.28
C LYS A 167 -15.33 18.38 6.88
N ASP A 168 -15.85 18.09 5.69
CA ASP A 168 -17.12 18.64 5.19
C ASP A 168 -18.37 17.90 5.70
N GLY A 169 -18.16 16.85 6.52
CA GLY A 169 -19.23 16.00 7.06
C GLY A 169 -19.61 14.81 6.18
N THR A 170 -19.01 14.67 4.98
CA THR A 170 -19.21 13.49 4.12
C THR A 170 -18.81 12.22 4.86
N ARG A 171 -19.62 11.17 4.72
CA ARG A 171 -19.41 9.90 5.42
C ARG A 171 -19.16 8.77 4.43
N TYR A 172 -18.18 7.95 4.75
CA TYR A 172 -17.87 6.73 4.01
C TYR A 172 -17.88 5.52 4.93
N ASN A 173 -18.27 4.39 4.38
CA ASN A 173 -18.17 3.10 5.07
C ASN A 173 -16.75 2.53 4.90
N ASN A 174 -16.29 1.73 5.83
CA ASN A 174 -15.13 0.87 5.63
C ASN A 174 -15.57 -0.43 4.97
N ILE A 175 -15.00 -0.75 3.83
CA ILE A 175 -15.26 -1.99 3.11
C ILE A 175 -14.08 -2.91 3.30
N THR A 176 -14.33 -4.12 3.81
CA THR A 176 -13.32 -5.18 3.95
C THR A 176 -13.42 -6.15 2.78
N MET A 177 -12.30 -6.41 2.13
CA MET A 177 -12.19 -7.40 1.07
C MET A 177 -11.16 -8.47 1.41
N VAL A 178 -11.37 -9.68 0.89
CA VAL A 178 -10.42 -10.79 1.02
C VAL A 178 -10.16 -11.44 -0.32
N LYS A 179 -8.98 -12.06 -0.45
CA LYS A 179 -8.59 -12.88 -1.58
C LYS A 179 -7.91 -14.16 -1.07
N SER A 180 -8.37 -15.32 -1.49
CA SER A 180 -7.63 -16.59 -1.32
C SER A 180 -6.51 -16.68 -2.34
N ILE A 181 -5.31 -17.12 -1.92
CA ILE A 181 -4.09 -17.20 -2.73
C ILE A 181 -3.41 -18.56 -2.61
#